data_dc3e0f4d0586e5fc8a68e6c0e8b6feb4
#
_entry.id   dc3e0f4d0586e5fc8a68e6c0e8b6feb4
#
_cell.length_a   1.000
_cell.length_b   1.000
_cell.length_c   1.000
_cell.angle_alpha   90.00
_cell.angle_beta   90.00
_cell.angle_gamma   90.00
#
_symmetry.space_group_name_H-M   'P 1'
#
loop_
_entity.id
_entity.type
_entity.pdbx_description
1 polymer ?
#
loop_
_entity_poly.entity_id
_entity_poly.type
_entity_poly.pdbx_seq_one_letter_code
_entity_poly.pdbx_strand_id
1 'polypeptide(L)'
;MTDSDMSLLEPTRLRELFDLRGSVYASRGGAFEDDIYPAFHRLRETGPVHPGIVGPLVGFHGAAFFQGLPFPDRPHFSVFDYATCDAVVRDGATYSSSEHPPGSEAALNEKMILNMDGTRHRRYRTLVQPSFVPKKARWWIEQWIDSTVHALIDSFERNGRADLNVEFCAAIPLLTITGSFGVSVPLALDIRAAVTKDGLGLGTFVDIVQPIIEARRLEARDDLISVLVHSEVEDEAGDVHVLSDDEILGFAFLLLAAGSGTTWKQMGITLTALLSHPDWLLAAKEDPAVLRASIEESLRWTPTDPVFARFATRDTTLGGFDVPAGSVVHACFGAANRDPSRWDRPDEFDPGRPLQAHLGFGGGPHICLGMHVARAEMQTAISALLTRLPNLRMDPDAETPRTIGMYERGPTSVPVVFG
;
A
#
# COMPACT_ATOMS: atom_id res chain seq x y z
N MET A 1 23.72 5.86 -0.32
CA MET A 1 23.55 6.39 1.06
C MET A 1 24.93 6.66 1.66
N THR A 2 25.08 7.70 2.48
CA THR A 2 26.33 8.04 3.17
C THR A 2 26.37 7.36 4.55
N ASP A 3 27.57 7.28 5.19
CA ASP A 3 27.69 6.78 6.58
C ASP A 3 26.83 7.61 7.56
N SER A 4 26.68 8.93 7.28
CA SER A 4 25.80 9.79 8.06
C SER A 4 24.33 9.42 7.90
N ASP A 5 23.88 9.02 6.71
CA ASP A 5 22.50 8.56 6.47
C ASP A 5 22.23 7.26 7.22
N MET A 6 23.22 6.35 7.24
CA MET A 6 23.12 5.07 7.94
C MET A 6 22.94 5.22 9.45
N SER A 7 23.64 6.20 10.06
CA SER A 7 23.49 6.46 11.50
C SER A 7 22.08 6.94 11.90
N LEU A 8 21.28 7.40 10.94
CA LEU A 8 19.90 7.82 11.16
C LEU A 8 18.88 6.66 11.08
N LEU A 9 19.29 5.53 10.53
CA LEU A 9 18.48 4.31 10.38
C LEU A 9 18.71 3.31 11.52
N GLU A 10 19.08 3.81 12.69
CA GLU A 10 19.26 3.00 13.89
C GLU A 10 17.98 2.27 14.28
N PRO A 11 18.03 0.98 14.66
CA PRO A 11 16.86 0.16 14.96
C PRO A 11 15.90 0.79 15.98
N THR A 12 16.42 1.46 17.01
CA THR A 12 15.59 2.11 18.04
C THR A 12 14.72 3.22 17.42
N ARG A 13 15.31 4.08 16.58
CA ARG A 13 14.59 5.16 15.90
C ARG A 13 13.56 4.62 14.91
N LEU A 14 13.92 3.57 14.17
CA LEU A 14 12.99 2.94 13.24
C LEU A 14 11.79 2.33 13.97
N ARG A 15 11.99 1.67 15.12
CA ARG A 15 10.89 1.15 15.95
C ARG A 15 9.94 2.24 16.41
N GLU A 16 10.45 3.40 16.84
CA GLU A 16 9.62 4.54 17.23
C GLU A 16 8.79 5.09 16.05
N LEU A 17 9.38 5.15 14.86
CA LEU A 17 8.73 5.70 13.67
C LEU A 17 7.74 4.74 13.02
N PHE A 18 7.92 3.44 13.17
CA PHE A 18 7.17 2.41 12.44
C PHE A 18 6.42 1.43 13.34
N ASP A 19 6.23 1.76 14.62
CA ASP A 19 5.39 0.97 15.51
C ASP A 19 3.93 1.02 15.06
N LEU A 20 3.41 -0.13 14.60
CA LEU A 20 2.03 -0.25 14.11
C LEU A 20 1.01 0.00 15.23
N ARG A 21 1.24 -0.56 16.43
CA ARG A 21 0.28 -0.46 17.53
C ARG A 21 0.28 0.93 18.17
N GLY A 22 1.45 1.39 18.57
CA GLY A 22 1.59 2.60 19.37
C GLY A 22 1.53 3.90 18.57
N SER A 23 1.87 3.86 17.28
CA SER A 23 1.93 5.06 16.46
C SER A 23 0.96 5.06 15.27
N VAL A 24 0.95 4.00 14.46
CA VAL A 24 0.16 4.00 13.22
C VAL A 24 -1.33 3.82 13.51
N TYR A 25 -1.71 2.82 14.30
CA TYR A 25 -3.13 2.54 14.57
C TYR A 25 -3.70 3.32 15.76
N ALA A 26 -2.87 3.79 16.69
CA ALA A 26 -3.35 4.59 17.82
C ALA A 26 -4.10 5.85 17.37
N SER A 27 -3.62 6.51 16.31
CA SER A 27 -4.26 7.68 15.70
C SER A 27 -5.43 7.37 14.78
N ARG A 28 -5.73 6.08 14.52
CA ARG A 28 -6.70 5.60 13.51
C ARG A 28 -7.80 4.72 14.09
N GLY A 29 -8.19 4.96 15.33
CA GLY A 29 -9.29 4.23 15.99
C GLY A 29 -8.90 2.88 16.58
N GLY A 30 -7.61 2.57 16.69
CA GLY A 30 -7.07 1.37 17.30
C GLY A 30 -6.72 0.26 16.33
N ALA A 31 -5.86 -0.67 16.76
CA ALA A 31 -5.54 -1.87 16.04
C ALA A 31 -6.69 -2.88 16.11
N PHE A 32 -7.03 -3.52 15.00
CA PHE A 32 -7.88 -4.69 14.99
C PHE A 32 -6.98 -5.92 15.00
N GLU A 33 -6.95 -6.62 16.12
CA GLU A 33 -6.01 -7.73 16.34
C GLU A 33 -6.57 -9.10 15.96
N ASP A 34 -7.88 -9.17 15.69
CA ASP A 34 -8.52 -10.42 15.29
C ASP A 34 -8.25 -10.73 13.81
N ASP A 35 -8.33 -12.03 13.48
CA ASP A 35 -8.32 -12.46 12.10
C ASP A 35 -9.66 -12.13 11.42
N ILE A 36 -9.61 -11.34 10.34
CA ILE A 36 -10.80 -10.93 9.58
C ILE A 36 -11.39 -12.05 8.74
N TYR A 37 -10.61 -13.04 8.34
CA TYR A 37 -11.01 -14.02 7.34
C TYR A 37 -12.14 -14.96 7.79
N PRO A 38 -12.19 -15.45 9.04
CA PRO A 38 -13.34 -16.23 9.50
C PRO A 38 -14.67 -15.47 9.41
N ALA A 39 -14.64 -14.15 9.66
CA ALA A 39 -15.82 -13.29 9.52
C ALA A 39 -16.18 -13.08 8.04
N PHE A 40 -15.20 -12.85 7.18
CA PHE A 40 -15.39 -12.70 5.74
C PHE A 40 -16.01 -14.00 5.12
N HIS A 41 -15.56 -15.17 5.56
CA HIS A 41 -16.11 -16.45 5.09
C HIS A 41 -17.58 -16.59 5.46
N ARG A 42 -17.94 -16.38 6.74
CA ARG A 42 -19.34 -16.44 7.20
C ARG A 42 -20.25 -15.48 6.45
N LEU A 43 -19.77 -14.25 6.22
CA LEU A 43 -20.54 -13.25 5.48
C LEU A 43 -20.75 -13.68 4.02
N ARG A 44 -19.70 -14.13 3.33
CA ARG A 44 -19.82 -14.61 1.94
C ARG A 44 -20.75 -15.83 1.81
N GLU A 45 -20.75 -16.77 2.76
CA GLU A 45 -21.63 -17.92 2.79
C GLU A 45 -23.11 -17.54 2.90
N THR A 46 -23.42 -16.44 3.60
CA THR A 46 -24.78 -15.94 3.75
C THR A 46 -25.24 -15.04 2.60
N GLY A 47 -24.33 -14.62 1.74
CA GLY A 47 -24.58 -13.84 0.53
C GLY A 47 -23.39 -12.99 0.10
N PRO A 48 -23.32 -12.60 -1.19
CA PRO A 48 -22.22 -11.83 -1.71
C PRO A 48 -22.20 -10.38 -1.23
N VAL A 49 -23.34 -9.84 -0.82
CA VAL A 49 -23.53 -8.43 -0.43
C VAL A 49 -24.30 -8.35 0.88
N HIS A 50 -23.88 -7.47 1.76
CA HIS A 50 -24.53 -7.18 3.04
C HIS A 50 -24.73 -5.69 3.24
N PRO A 51 -25.93 -5.24 3.67
CA PRO A 51 -26.11 -3.88 4.16
C PRO A 51 -25.25 -3.64 5.40
N GLY A 52 -24.59 -2.48 5.44
CA GLY A 52 -23.78 -2.03 6.58
C GLY A 52 -22.31 -1.81 6.25
N ILE A 53 -21.63 -1.16 7.19
CA ILE A 53 -20.19 -0.87 7.16
C ILE A 53 -19.42 -2.17 7.48
N VAL A 54 -18.40 -2.48 6.71
CA VAL A 54 -17.63 -3.73 6.84
C VAL A 54 -17.01 -3.91 8.23
N GLY A 55 -16.47 -2.83 8.84
CA GLY A 55 -15.86 -2.91 10.17
C GLY A 55 -16.79 -3.53 11.23
N PRO A 56 -17.95 -2.92 11.54
CA PRO A 56 -18.94 -3.51 12.44
C PRO A 56 -19.41 -4.91 12.06
N LEU A 57 -19.55 -5.23 10.77
CA LEU A 57 -19.94 -6.56 10.31
C LEU A 57 -18.92 -7.65 10.70
N VAL A 58 -17.65 -7.29 10.85
CA VAL A 58 -16.58 -8.22 11.27
C VAL A 58 -16.18 -8.05 12.74
N GLY A 59 -16.86 -7.17 13.50
CA GLY A 59 -16.56 -6.92 14.91
C GLY A 59 -15.57 -5.80 15.20
N PHE A 60 -15.18 -5.02 14.21
CA PHE A 60 -14.36 -3.83 14.40
C PHE A 60 -15.21 -2.58 14.58
N HIS A 61 -15.09 -1.92 15.72
CA HIS A 61 -15.84 -0.71 16.08
C HIS A 61 -14.97 0.56 16.16
N GLY A 62 -13.73 0.48 15.70
CA GLY A 62 -12.84 1.63 15.58
C GLY A 62 -13.21 2.56 14.42
N ALA A 63 -12.55 3.71 14.36
CA ALA A 63 -12.76 4.66 13.27
C ALA A 63 -12.40 4.03 11.91
N ALA A 64 -13.26 4.24 10.91
CA ALA A 64 -12.95 3.91 9.54
C ALA A 64 -11.83 4.83 9.04
N PHE A 65 -10.69 4.27 8.66
CA PHE A 65 -9.64 5.00 8.00
C PHE A 65 -9.98 5.21 6.52
N PHE A 66 -9.20 5.98 5.77
CA PHE A 66 -9.60 6.53 4.46
C PHE A 66 -10.14 5.51 3.44
N GLN A 67 -9.78 4.23 3.50
CA GLN A 67 -10.42 3.18 2.69
C GLN A 67 -11.82 2.78 3.16
N GLY A 68 -12.20 3.09 4.40
CA GLY A 68 -13.48 2.75 4.99
C GLY A 68 -14.50 3.87 4.97
N LEU A 69 -14.06 5.08 4.80
CA LEU A 69 -14.76 6.35 4.63
C LEU A 69 -15.72 6.76 5.73
N PRO A 70 -15.55 7.97 6.27
CA PRO A 70 -16.40 8.50 7.33
C PRO A 70 -17.65 9.17 6.75
N PHE A 71 -18.62 8.40 6.28
CA PHE A 71 -19.96 8.89 5.90
C PHE A 71 -21.03 8.13 6.66
N PRO A 72 -21.09 8.22 8.01
CA PRO A 72 -21.97 7.37 8.83
C PRO A 72 -23.47 7.53 8.50
N ASP A 73 -23.88 8.66 7.94
CA ASP A 73 -25.27 8.97 7.61
C ASP A 73 -25.73 8.45 6.25
N ARG A 74 -24.82 7.87 5.46
CA ARG A 74 -25.16 7.29 4.15
C ARG A 74 -25.50 5.80 4.29
N PRO A 75 -26.29 5.23 3.38
CA PRO A 75 -26.41 3.78 3.27
C PRO A 75 -25.06 3.15 2.91
N HIS A 76 -24.72 2.03 3.54
CA HIS A 76 -23.50 1.27 3.29
C HIS A 76 -23.84 -0.16 2.86
N PHE A 77 -23.06 -0.69 1.92
CA PHE A 77 -23.11 -2.07 1.45
C PHE A 77 -21.70 -2.64 1.40
N SER A 78 -21.51 -3.85 1.92
CA SER A 78 -20.22 -4.55 1.91
C SER A 78 -20.29 -5.79 1.04
N VAL A 79 -19.27 -5.99 0.19
CA VAL A 79 -19.23 -7.02 -0.88
C VAL A 79 -18.08 -7.98 -0.60
N PHE A 80 -18.36 -9.31 -0.66
CA PHE A 80 -17.43 -10.32 -0.17
C PHE A 80 -17.01 -11.38 -1.21
N ASP A 81 -17.65 -11.50 -2.37
CA ASP A 81 -17.25 -12.42 -3.44
C ASP A 81 -16.38 -11.71 -4.51
N TYR A 82 -15.62 -12.53 -5.26
CA TYR A 82 -14.72 -11.99 -6.28
C TYR A 82 -15.45 -11.31 -7.43
N ALA A 83 -16.48 -11.93 -7.96
CA ALA A 83 -17.16 -11.45 -9.17
C ALA A 83 -17.80 -10.08 -8.94
N THR A 84 -18.45 -9.89 -7.79
CA THR A 84 -19.11 -8.62 -7.45
C THR A 84 -18.08 -7.55 -7.08
N CYS A 85 -17.00 -7.89 -6.34
CA CYS A 85 -15.91 -6.94 -6.08
C CYS A 85 -15.23 -6.46 -7.38
N ASP A 86 -14.93 -7.38 -8.31
CA ASP A 86 -14.31 -7.03 -9.60
C ASP A 86 -15.24 -6.18 -10.46
N ALA A 87 -16.55 -6.46 -10.45
CA ALA A 87 -17.55 -5.64 -11.15
C ALA A 87 -17.62 -4.22 -10.59
N VAL A 88 -17.65 -4.06 -9.26
CA VAL A 88 -17.68 -2.75 -8.58
C VAL A 88 -16.46 -1.89 -8.95
N VAL A 89 -15.26 -2.45 -8.92
CA VAL A 89 -14.05 -1.65 -9.21
C VAL A 89 -13.84 -1.36 -10.69
N ARG A 90 -14.47 -2.12 -11.58
CA ARG A 90 -14.39 -1.88 -13.04
C ARG A 90 -15.41 -0.90 -13.56
N ASP A 91 -16.57 -0.80 -12.94
CA ASP A 91 -17.63 0.12 -13.33
C ASP A 91 -17.50 1.47 -12.60
N GLY A 92 -16.47 2.24 -12.95
CA GLY A 92 -16.28 3.59 -12.43
C GLY A 92 -17.37 4.59 -12.80
N ALA A 93 -18.24 4.28 -13.75
CA ALA A 93 -19.39 5.13 -14.09
C ALA A 93 -20.51 5.00 -13.04
N THR A 94 -20.71 3.81 -12.49
CA THR A 94 -21.68 3.54 -11.43
C THR A 94 -21.06 3.68 -10.03
N TYR A 95 -19.78 3.31 -9.85
CA TYR A 95 -19.09 3.28 -8.56
C TYR A 95 -17.87 4.19 -8.56
N SER A 96 -18.09 5.44 -8.19
CA SER A 96 -17.12 6.54 -8.21
C SER A 96 -16.05 6.41 -7.12
N SER A 97 -14.87 6.95 -7.39
CA SER A 97 -13.79 7.21 -6.41
C SER A 97 -13.71 8.68 -6.00
N SER A 98 -14.48 9.58 -6.64
CA SER A 98 -14.26 11.03 -6.56
C SER A 98 -14.85 11.69 -5.31
N GLU A 99 -15.64 10.99 -4.50
CA GLU A 99 -16.15 11.56 -3.26
C GLU A 99 -15.18 11.39 -2.09
N HIS A 100 -14.99 12.45 -1.35
CA HIS A 100 -14.15 12.51 -0.16
C HIS A 100 -14.81 13.41 0.90
N PRO A 101 -14.51 13.19 2.20
CA PRO A 101 -15.07 14.01 3.26
C PRO A 101 -14.66 15.47 3.14
N PRO A 102 -15.55 16.41 3.48
CA PRO A 102 -15.18 17.81 3.61
C PRO A 102 -14.24 18.00 4.81
N GLY A 103 -13.26 18.89 4.68
CA GLY A 103 -12.30 19.18 5.74
C GLY A 103 -11.19 20.11 5.29
N SER A 104 -10.24 20.41 6.17
CA SER A 104 -9.07 21.26 5.87
C SER A 104 -8.19 20.73 4.74
N GLU A 105 -8.28 19.44 4.44
CA GLU A 105 -7.50 18.75 3.41
C GLU A 105 -8.29 18.54 2.11
N ALA A 106 -9.53 19.02 2.03
CA ALA A 106 -10.39 18.83 0.86
C ALA A 106 -9.73 19.32 -0.44
N ALA A 107 -9.08 20.47 -0.40
CA ALA A 107 -8.40 21.05 -1.57
C ALA A 107 -7.26 20.15 -2.11
N LEU A 108 -6.48 19.53 -1.23
CA LEU A 108 -5.44 18.59 -1.64
C LEU A 108 -6.03 17.26 -2.11
N ASN A 109 -7.06 16.76 -1.40
CA ASN A 109 -7.76 15.53 -1.77
C ASN A 109 -8.34 15.61 -3.18
N GLU A 110 -8.88 16.74 -3.59
CA GLU A 110 -9.37 16.97 -4.95
C GLU A 110 -8.29 16.89 -6.04
N LYS A 111 -7.02 17.09 -5.66
CA LYS A 111 -5.87 17.02 -6.57
C LYS A 111 -5.25 15.62 -6.65
N MET A 112 -5.64 14.70 -5.80
CA MET A 112 -5.16 13.32 -5.84
C MET A 112 -5.86 12.52 -6.94
N ILE A 113 -5.09 11.82 -7.79
CA ILE A 113 -5.67 10.96 -8.84
C ILE A 113 -6.53 9.82 -8.26
N LEU A 114 -6.33 9.44 -7.02
CA LEU A 114 -7.17 8.46 -6.31
C LEU A 114 -8.62 8.91 -6.19
N ASN A 115 -8.84 10.22 -6.10
CA ASN A 115 -10.14 10.88 -5.90
C ASN A 115 -10.68 11.52 -7.20
N MET A 116 -10.21 11.09 -8.34
CA MET A 116 -10.67 11.53 -9.66
C MET A 116 -11.33 10.37 -10.39
N ASP A 117 -12.25 10.67 -11.32
CA ASP A 117 -12.89 9.68 -12.18
C ASP A 117 -12.81 10.04 -13.65
N GLY A 118 -13.21 9.10 -14.51
CA GLY A 118 -13.47 9.27 -15.93
C GLY A 118 -12.30 9.86 -16.71
N THR A 119 -12.57 10.91 -17.49
CA THR A 119 -11.59 11.55 -18.36
C THR A 119 -10.53 12.29 -17.55
N ARG A 120 -10.93 12.98 -16.46
CA ARG A 120 -10.00 13.68 -15.57
C ARG A 120 -8.98 12.71 -14.98
N HIS A 121 -9.43 11.61 -14.38
CA HIS A 121 -8.53 10.57 -13.88
C HIS A 121 -7.54 10.09 -14.95
N ARG A 122 -8.02 9.76 -16.16
CA ARG A 122 -7.13 9.26 -17.24
C ARG A 122 -6.08 10.28 -17.63
N ARG A 123 -6.45 11.55 -17.81
CA ARG A 123 -5.52 12.63 -18.17
C ARG A 123 -4.41 12.75 -17.14
N TYR A 124 -4.76 12.91 -15.87
CA TYR A 124 -3.78 13.06 -14.80
C TYR A 124 -2.92 11.81 -14.58
N ARG A 125 -3.53 10.62 -14.62
CA ARG A 125 -2.80 9.35 -14.46
C ARG A 125 -1.75 9.15 -15.55
N THR A 126 -2.02 9.53 -16.79
CA THR A 126 -1.07 9.37 -17.91
C THR A 126 0.21 10.18 -17.75
N LEU A 127 0.21 11.24 -16.95
CA LEU A 127 1.41 12.06 -16.70
C LEU A 127 2.50 11.27 -15.97
N VAL A 128 2.12 10.48 -14.98
CA VAL A 128 3.05 9.74 -14.11
C VAL A 128 3.20 8.26 -14.52
N GLN A 129 2.22 7.67 -15.17
CA GLN A 129 2.21 6.26 -15.52
C GLN A 129 3.48 5.78 -16.26
N PRO A 130 4.12 6.56 -17.18
CA PRO A 130 5.36 6.16 -17.83
C PRO A 130 6.52 5.86 -16.86
N SER A 131 6.53 6.48 -15.67
CA SER A 131 7.54 6.24 -14.63
C SER A 131 7.30 4.95 -13.83
N PHE A 132 6.11 4.35 -13.93
CA PHE A 132 5.69 3.17 -13.15
C PHE A 132 5.48 1.91 -14.01
N VAL A 133 5.82 1.93 -15.30
CA VAL A 133 5.69 0.74 -16.17
C VAL A 133 6.80 -0.29 -15.89
N PRO A 134 6.61 -1.59 -16.22
CA PRO A 134 7.58 -2.65 -15.91
C PRO A 134 9.01 -2.36 -16.38
N LYS A 135 9.17 -1.78 -17.57
CA LYS A 135 10.50 -1.45 -18.10
C LYS A 135 11.25 -0.37 -17.30
N LYS A 136 10.54 0.41 -16.48
CA LYS A 136 11.12 1.40 -15.58
C LYS A 136 11.46 0.82 -14.20
N ALA A 137 11.02 -0.41 -13.85
CA ALA A 137 11.34 -1.02 -12.57
C ALA A 137 12.85 -1.10 -12.32
N ARG A 138 13.65 -1.36 -13.38
CA ARG A 138 15.12 -1.37 -13.30
C ARG A 138 15.69 -0.02 -12.88
N TRP A 139 15.16 1.08 -13.43
CA TRP A 139 15.55 2.43 -13.03
C TRP A 139 15.29 2.69 -11.54
N TRP A 140 14.11 2.27 -11.01
CA TRP A 140 13.81 2.36 -9.60
C TRP A 140 14.80 1.55 -8.75
N ILE A 141 15.12 0.31 -9.16
CA ILE A 141 16.09 -0.55 -8.47
C ILE A 141 17.45 0.13 -8.41
N GLU A 142 17.98 0.56 -9.56
CA GLU A 142 19.33 1.11 -9.68
C GLU A 142 19.50 2.47 -8.97
N GLN A 143 18.44 3.31 -8.94
CA GLN A 143 18.55 4.65 -8.35
C GLN A 143 18.34 4.65 -6.83
N TRP A 144 17.43 3.84 -6.30
CA TRP A 144 17.04 3.97 -4.89
C TRP A 144 16.96 2.64 -4.13
N ILE A 145 16.41 1.58 -4.72
CA ILE A 145 16.06 0.36 -3.97
C ILE A 145 17.29 -0.41 -3.56
N ASP A 146 18.17 -0.72 -4.50
CA ASP A 146 19.31 -1.63 -4.29
C ASP A 146 20.26 -1.14 -3.20
N SER A 147 20.71 0.12 -3.29
CA SER A 147 21.60 0.72 -2.29
C SER A 147 20.97 0.79 -0.90
N THR A 148 19.67 1.09 -0.80
CA THR A 148 18.93 1.14 0.46
C THR A 148 18.83 -0.25 1.09
N VAL A 149 18.47 -1.26 0.30
CA VAL A 149 18.36 -2.66 0.75
C VAL A 149 19.67 -3.15 1.34
N HIS A 150 20.77 -2.99 0.60
CA HIS A 150 22.07 -3.46 1.07
C HIS A 150 22.57 -2.73 2.31
N ALA A 151 22.38 -1.42 2.35
CA ALA A 151 22.76 -0.61 3.51
C ALA A 151 21.99 -1.00 4.78
N LEU A 152 20.69 -1.28 4.68
CA LEU A 152 19.90 -1.76 5.81
C LEU A 152 20.38 -3.13 6.30
N ILE A 153 20.68 -4.08 5.40
CA ILE A 153 21.21 -5.38 5.78
C ILE A 153 22.56 -5.22 6.50
N ASP A 154 23.46 -4.35 6.02
CA ASP A 154 24.75 -4.06 6.65
C ASP A 154 24.62 -3.60 8.11
N SER A 155 23.50 -2.92 8.45
CA SER A 155 23.29 -2.40 9.80
C SER A 155 23.03 -3.49 10.85
N PHE A 156 22.51 -4.65 10.46
CA PHE A 156 22.14 -5.71 11.40
C PHE A 156 22.74 -7.09 11.12
N GLU A 157 23.34 -7.35 9.95
CA GLU A 157 23.79 -8.70 9.57
C GLU A 157 24.80 -9.32 10.57
N ARG A 158 25.54 -8.49 11.31
CA ARG A 158 26.50 -8.95 12.32
C ARG A 158 25.86 -9.29 13.67
N ASN A 159 24.58 -8.94 13.85
CA ASN A 159 23.88 -9.14 15.12
C ASN A 159 23.35 -10.57 15.29
N GLY A 160 23.28 -11.36 14.21
CA GLY A 160 22.71 -12.70 14.20
C GLY A 160 21.19 -12.75 14.40
N ARG A 161 20.55 -11.59 14.59
CA ARG A 161 19.11 -11.41 14.77
C ARG A 161 18.65 -10.01 14.36
N ALA A 162 17.38 -9.89 13.95
CA ALA A 162 16.74 -8.62 13.64
C ALA A 162 15.22 -8.74 13.73
N ASP A 163 14.50 -7.62 13.87
CA ASP A 163 13.10 -7.52 13.51
C ASP A 163 12.99 -6.96 12.09
N LEU A 164 12.80 -7.83 11.10
CA LEU A 164 12.76 -7.42 9.69
C LEU A 164 11.61 -6.48 9.37
N ASN A 165 10.52 -6.44 10.15
CA ASN A 165 9.41 -5.55 9.87
C ASN A 165 9.82 -4.08 9.99
N VAL A 166 10.48 -3.72 11.06
CA VAL A 166 10.88 -2.33 11.35
C VAL A 166 12.32 -2.01 10.93
N GLU A 167 13.27 -2.94 11.12
CA GLU A 167 14.68 -2.70 10.84
C GLU A 167 15.03 -2.81 9.35
N PHE A 168 14.10 -3.35 8.54
CA PHE A 168 14.32 -3.57 7.12
C PHE A 168 13.13 -3.13 6.26
N CYS A 169 11.96 -3.80 6.35
CA CYS A 169 10.84 -3.57 5.44
C CYS A 169 10.32 -2.14 5.46
N ALA A 170 10.31 -1.48 6.62
CA ALA A 170 9.65 -0.20 6.82
C ALA A 170 10.36 0.97 6.13
N ALA A 171 11.69 0.98 6.16
CA ALA A 171 12.47 2.08 5.61
C ALA A 171 12.55 2.06 4.07
N ILE A 172 12.55 0.88 3.45
CA ILE A 172 12.76 0.72 2.01
C ILE A 172 11.77 1.55 1.17
N PRO A 173 10.45 1.35 1.28
CA PRO A 173 9.51 2.08 0.44
C PRO A 173 9.43 3.57 0.76
N LEU A 174 9.62 3.97 2.03
CA LEU A 174 9.71 5.38 2.39
C LEU A 174 10.89 6.05 1.68
N LEU A 175 12.09 5.48 1.76
CA LEU A 175 13.31 6.05 1.17
C LEU A 175 13.28 5.99 -0.36
N THR A 176 12.66 4.95 -0.94
CA THR A 176 12.47 4.85 -2.38
C THR A 176 11.61 5.99 -2.91
N ILE A 177 10.42 6.18 -2.32
CA ILE A 177 9.50 7.21 -2.85
C ILE A 177 9.99 8.63 -2.56
N THR A 178 10.50 8.92 -1.37
CA THR A 178 11.03 10.25 -1.04
C THR A 178 12.31 10.55 -1.82
N GLY A 179 13.19 9.57 -2.01
CA GLY A 179 14.37 9.69 -2.88
C GLY A 179 14.00 10.04 -4.31
N SER A 180 12.91 9.45 -4.84
CA SER A 180 12.42 9.79 -6.18
C SER A 180 11.86 11.21 -6.32
N PHE A 181 11.62 11.91 -5.21
CA PHE A 181 11.29 13.34 -5.16
C PHE A 181 12.53 14.24 -5.00
N GLY A 182 13.70 13.63 -4.79
CA GLY A 182 14.94 14.36 -4.45
C GLY A 182 15.04 14.74 -2.97
N VAL A 183 14.24 14.12 -2.10
CA VAL A 183 14.26 14.31 -0.65
C VAL A 183 15.39 13.48 -0.03
N SER A 184 16.20 14.08 0.84
CA SER A 184 17.28 13.39 1.56
C SER A 184 16.77 12.48 2.68
N VAL A 185 17.57 11.52 3.10
CA VAL A 185 17.21 10.57 4.18
C VAL A 185 16.77 11.27 5.47
N PRO A 186 17.49 12.29 6.00
CA PRO A 186 17.03 13.01 7.19
C PRO A 186 15.61 13.57 7.04
N LEU A 187 15.34 14.26 5.93
CA LEU A 187 14.04 14.87 5.65
C LEU A 187 12.94 13.83 5.42
N ALA A 188 13.27 12.68 4.84
CA ALA A 188 12.33 11.57 4.71
C ALA A 188 11.86 11.04 6.07
N LEU A 189 12.78 10.93 7.04
CA LEU A 189 12.47 10.53 8.40
C LEU A 189 11.69 11.61 9.17
N ASP A 190 11.92 12.90 8.88
CA ASP A 190 11.15 14.01 9.46
C ASP A 190 9.70 13.99 8.93
N ILE A 191 9.50 13.75 7.63
CA ILE A 191 8.15 13.50 7.07
C ILE A 191 7.48 12.33 7.79
N ARG A 192 8.20 11.22 7.98
CA ARG A 192 7.63 10.05 8.66
C ARG A 192 7.28 10.34 10.11
N ALA A 193 8.13 11.07 10.83
CA ALA A 193 7.87 11.49 12.20
C ALA A 193 6.61 12.37 12.30
N ALA A 194 6.44 13.32 11.37
CA ALA A 194 5.26 14.16 11.30
C ALA A 194 3.99 13.34 11.02
N VAL A 195 4.03 12.40 10.05
CA VAL A 195 2.91 11.48 9.78
C VAL A 195 2.52 10.67 11.02
N THR A 196 3.50 10.21 11.79
CA THR A 196 3.26 9.43 13.01
C THR A 196 2.63 10.29 14.11
N LYS A 197 3.05 11.56 14.24
CA LYS A 197 2.59 12.47 15.30
C LYS A 197 1.25 13.11 14.98
N ASP A 198 1.06 13.59 13.75
CA ASP A 198 -0.04 14.47 13.36
C ASP A 198 -1.06 13.76 12.43
N GLY A 199 -0.89 12.45 12.21
CA GLY A 199 -1.77 11.62 11.39
C GLY A 199 -1.48 11.68 9.89
N LEU A 200 -1.22 12.84 9.29
CA LEU A 200 -0.91 12.98 7.86
C LEU A 200 0.44 13.66 7.60
N GLY A 201 0.93 14.49 8.53
CA GLY A 201 2.20 15.20 8.38
C GLY A 201 2.24 16.16 7.18
N LEU A 202 1.07 16.64 6.72
CA LEU A 202 0.92 17.40 5.49
C LEU A 202 1.74 18.70 5.50
N GLY A 203 1.72 19.44 6.60
CA GLY A 203 2.50 20.69 6.73
C GLY A 203 3.99 20.45 6.53
N THR A 204 4.56 19.50 7.25
CA THR A 204 5.99 19.13 7.11
C THR A 204 6.31 18.66 5.70
N PHE A 205 5.42 17.89 5.08
CA PHE A 205 5.60 17.45 3.70
C PHE A 205 5.65 18.63 2.72
N VAL A 206 4.72 19.57 2.82
CA VAL A 206 4.67 20.77 1.98
C VAL A 206 5.94 21.60 2.18
N ASP A 207 6.35 21.88 3.41
CA ASP A 207 7.54 22.67 3.73
C ASP A 207 8.83 22.05 3.12
N ILE A 208 8.90 20.72 3.01
CA ILE A 208 10.05 20.02 2.43
C ILE A 208 9.96 19.95 0.90
N VAL A 209 8.79 19.70 0.33
CA VAL A 209 8.65 19.43 -1.11
C VAL A 209 8.50 20.71 -1.93
N GLN A 210 7.89 21.77 -1.40
CA GLN A 210 7.70 23.03 -2.11
C GLN A 210 9.01 23.65 -2.63
N PRO A 211 10.09 23.75 -1.84
CA PRO A 211 11.38 24.24 -2.34
C PRO A 211 11.98 23.35 -3.46
N ILE A 212 11.67 22.05 -3.43
CA ILE A 212 12.13 21.13 -4.47
C ILE A 212 11.38 21.41 -5.78
N ILE A 213 10.06 21.64 -5.72
CA ILE A 213 9.25 22.02 -6.89
C ILE A 213 9.81 23.28 -7.53
N GLU A 214 10.07 24.33 -6.74
CA GLU A 214 10.65 25.58 -7.21
C GLU A 214 12.01 25.36 -7.89
N ALA A 215 12.89 24.58 -7.27
CA ALA A 215 14.19 24.24 -7.84
C ALA A 215 14.08 23.46 -9.17
N ARG A 216 13.10 22.54 -9.29
CA ARG A 216 12.91 21.76 -10.53
C ARG A 216 12.28 22.55 -11.66
N ARG A 217 11.54 23.61 -11.36
CA ARG A 217 11.08 24.57 -12.40
C ARG A 217 12.24 25.31 -13.05
N LEU A 218 13.34 25.53 -12.31
CA LEU A 218 14.55 26.18 -12.82
C LEU A 218 15.50 25.20 -13.49
N GLU A 219 15.67 23.99 -12.91
CA GLU A 219 16.61 22.99 -13.38
C GLU A 219 16.02 21.59 -13.20
N ALA A 220 15.68 20.94 -14.30
CA ALA A 220 15.17 19.57 -14.29
C ALA A 220 16.24 18.55 -13.85
N ARG A 221 15.82 17.52 -13.11
CA ARG A 221 16.64 16.37 -12.74
C ARG A 221 15.95 15.05 -13.14
N ASP A 222 16.65 13.95 -12.99
CA ASP A 222 16.08 12.61 -13.24
C ASP A 222 15.30 12.13 -11.98
N ASP A 223 14.19 12.84 -11.68
CA ASP A 223 13.31 12.55 -10.54
C ASP A 223 11.82 12.80 -10.90
N LEU A 224 10.91 12.30 -10.05
CA LEU A 224 9.47 12.41 -10.30
C LEU A 224 8.95 13.84 -10.18
N ILE A 225 9.54 14.70 -9.34
CA ILE A 225 9.13 16.10 -9.25
C ILE A 225 9.42 16.80 -10.57
N SER A 226 10.57 16.54 -11.19
CA SER A 226 10.88 17.07 -12.54
C SER A 226 9.90 16.61 -13.60
N VAL A 227 9.45 15.34 -13.53
CA VAL A 227 8.40 14.83 -14.44
C VAL A 227 7.10 15.61 -14.26
N LEU A 228 6.66 15.83 -13.02
CA LEU A 228 5.43 16.56 -12.72
C LEU A 228 5.49 18.02 -13.12
N VAL A 229 6.57 18.71 -12.78
CA VAL A 229 6.77 20.15 -13.04
C VAL A 229 6.74 20.49 -14.52
N HIS A 230 7.18 19.59 -15.39
CA HIS A 230 7.20 19.78 -16.84
C HIS A 230 6.05 19.05 -17.56
N SER A 231 5.10 18.45 -16.81
CA SER A 231 3.92 17.81 -17.39
C SER A 231 2.87 18.83 -17.75
N GLU A 232 2.28 18.68 -18.93
CA GLU A 232 1.13 19.44 -19.39
C GLU A 232 -0.13 18.58 -19.30
N VAL A 233 -1.22 19.17 -18.85
CA VAL A 233 -2.54 18.54 -18.75
C VAL A 233 -3.58 19.39 -19.48
N GLU A 234 -4.47 18.74 -20.18
CA GLU A 234 -5.66 19.37 -20.77
C GLU A 234 -6.80 19.29 -19.75
N ASP A 235 -7.38 20.43 -19.39
CA ASP A 235 -8.51 20.49 -18.46
C ASP A 235 -9.86 20.12 -19.14
N GLU A 236 -10.97 20.24 -18.40
CA GLU A 236 -12.30 19.90 -18.91
C GLU A 236 -12.79 20.87 -19.98
N ALA A 237 -12.28 22.10 -20.01
CA ALA A 237 -12.59 23.12 -21.02
C ALA A 237 -11.78 22.91 -22.30
N GLY A 238 -10.76 22.07 -22.29
CA GLY A 238 -9.83 21.82 -23.40
C GLY A 238 -8.60 22.72 -23.39
N ASP A 239 -8.41 23.50 -22.33
CA ASP A 239 -7.23 24.36 -22.18
C ASP A 239 -6.04 23.52 -21.63
N VAL A 240 -4.88 23.70 -22.26
CA VAL A 240 -3.65 23.01 -21.85
C VAL A 240 -2.85 23.91 -20.91
N HIS A 241 -2.50 23.39 -19.76
CA HIS A 241 -1.66 24.09 -18.79
C HIS A 241 -0.61 23.15 -18.17
N VAL A 242 0.49 23.70 -17.65
CA VAL A 242 1.42 22.97 -16.79
C VAL A 242 0.82 22.81 -15.40
N LEU A 243 1.14 21.72 -14.73
CA LEU A 243 0.62 21.48 -13.36
C LEU A 243 0.99 22.62 -12.43
N SER A 244 0.00 23.10 -11.68
CA SER A 244 0.18 24.03 -10.56
C SER A 244 0.94 23.36 -9.40
N ASP A 245 1.50 24.14 -8.48
CA ASP A 245 2.18 23.60 -7.31
C ASP A 245 1.24 22.74 -6.44
N ASP A 246 -0.03 23.16 -6.28
CA ASP A 246 -1.04 22.39 -5.55
C ASP A 246 -1.33 21.02 -6.21
N GLU A 247 -1.34 20.95 -7.54
CA GLU A 247 -1.52 19.69 -8.27
C GLU A 247 -0.31 18.78 -8.09
N ILE A 248 0.90 19.33 -8.17
CA ILE A 248 2.15 18.60 -7.96
C ILE A 248 2.22 18.09 -6.51
N LEU A 249 1.90 18.93 -5.52
CA LEU A 249 1.84 18.54 -4.11
C LEU A 249 0.81 17.45 -3.88
N GLY A 250 -0.37 17.52 -4.48
CA GLY A 250 -1.40 16.49 -4.41
C GLY A 250 -0.93 15.15 -4.97
N PHE A 251 -0.25 15.16 -6.13
CA PHE A 251 0.38 13.95 -6.69
C PHE A 251 1.46 13.39 -5.78
N ALA A 252 2.42 14.22 -5.38
CA ALA A 252 3.56 13.78 -4.59
C ALA A 252 3.11 13.26 -3.20
N PHE A 253 2.14 13.92 -2.58
CA PHE A 253 1.58 13.47 -1.30
C PHE A 253 0.86 12.12 -1.43
N LEU A 254 0.05 11.92 -2.48
CA LEU A 254 -0.58 10.64 -2.75
C LEU A 254 0.46 9.52 -2.96
N LEU A 255 1.50 9.80 -3.77
CA LEU A 255 2.56 8.82 -4.03
C LEU A 255 3.31 8.44 -2.76
N LEU A 256 3.58 9.41 -1.87
CA LEU A 256 4.17 9.16 -0.56
C LEU A 256 3.24 8.31 0.32
N ALA A 257 1.99 8.73 0.49
CA ALA A 257 1.03 8.08 1.38
C ALA A 257 0.72 6.65 0.94
N ALA A 258 0.47 6.46 -0.36
CA ALA A 258 0.15 5.14 -0.92
C ALA A 258 1.39 4.24 -1.06
N GLY A 259 2.58 4.80 -1.32
CA GLY A 259 3.78 4.02 -1.62
C GLY A 259 4.56 3.60 -0.37
N SER A 260 4.62 4.43 0.67
CA SER A 260 5.50 4.15 1.82
C SER A 260 4.93 3.15 2.82
N GLY A 261 3.61 3.13 3.03
CA GLY A 261 2.95 2.30 4.06
C GLY A 261 2.63 0.89 3.61
N THR A 262 2.05 0.76 2.42
CA THR A 262 1.48 -0.50 1.92
C THR A 262 2.55 -1.53 1.56
N THR A 263 3.59 -1.12 0.83
CA THR A 263 4.69 -2.02 0.42
C THR A 263 5.48 -2.54 1.62
N TRP A 264 5.73 -1.70 2.62
CA TRP A 264 6.32 -2.13 3.89
C TRP A 264 5.55 -3.30 4.50
N LYS A 265 4.25 -3.10 4.74
CA LYS A 265 3.39 -4.10 5.39
C LYS A 265 3.27 -5.36 4.55
N GLN A 266 3.12 -5.22 3.23
CA GLN A 266 3.04 -6.37 2.33
C GLN A 266 4.35 -7.16 2.30
N MET A 267 5.50 -6.50 2.34
CA MET A 267 6.81 -7.16 2.42
C MET A 267 6.92 -7.96 3.73
N GLY A 268 6.50 -7.40 4.85
CA GLY A 268 6.45 -8.09 6.15
C GLY A 268 5.51 -9.30 6.14
N ILE A 269 4.33 -9.18 5.51
CA ILE A 269 3.38 -10.30 5.31
C ILE A 269 4.04 -11.41 4.47
N THR A 270 4.71 -11.05 3.37
CA THR A 270 5.38 -12.01 2.49
C THR A 270 6.50 -12.76 3.24
N LEU A 271 7.32 -12.04 4.00
CA LEU A 271 8.38 -12.64 4.82
C LEU A 271 7.81 -13.55 5.91
N THR A 272 6.76 -13.12 6.61
CA THR A 272 6.09 -13.95 7.62
C THR A 272 5.55 -15.23 7.00
N ALA A 273 4.93 -15.16 5.82
CA ALA A 273 4.43 -16.34 5.11
C ALA A 273 5.57 -17.29 4.71
N LEU A 274 6.64 -16.80 4.10
CA LEU A 274 7.79 -17.61 3.71
C LEU A 274 8.48 -18.26 4.91
N LEU A 275 8.72 -17.49 5.97
CA LEU A 275 9.36 -17.98 7.20
C LEU A 275 8.52 -19.03 7.95
N SER A 276 7.18 -18.98 7.77
CA SER A 276 6.26 -19.99 8.31
C SER A 276 6.14 -21.26 7.44
N HIS A 277 6.71 -21.24 6.22
CA HIS A 277 6.69 -22.35 5.26
C HIS A 277 8.13 -22.63 4.78
N PRO A 278 8.94 -23.38 5.55
CA PRO A 278 10.37 -23.57 5.26
C PRO A 278 10.67 -24.15 3.86
N ASP A 279 9.82 -25.00 3.33
CA ASP A 279 9.99 -25.56 1.99
C ASP A 279 9.86 -24.49 0.90
N TRP A 280 8.90 -23.56 1.05
CA TRP A 280 8.75 -22.42 0.15
C TRP A 280 9.85 -21.39 0.32
N LEU A 281 10.34 -21.18 1.54
CA LEU A 281 11.49 -20.31 1.82
C LEU A 281 12.75 -20.83 1.09
N LEU A 282 13.02 -22.12 1.20
CA LEU A 282 14.16 -22.76 0.52
C LEU A 282 14.01 -22.66 -1.01
N ALA A 283 12.85 -23.02 -1.55
CA ALA A 283 12.59 -22.94 -2.98
C ALA A 283 12.71 -21.49 -3.51
N ALA A 284 12.21 -20.50 -2.76
CA ALA A 284 12.32 -19.08 -3.11
C ALA A 284 13.77 -18.55 -3.08
N LYS A 285 14.64 -19.16 -2.24
CA LYS A 285 16.06 -18.87 -2.22
C LYS A 285 16.78 -19.42 -3.44
N GLU A 286 16.39 -20.59 -3.92
CA GLU A 286 17.01 -21.29 -5.05
C GLU A 286 16.51 -20.79 -6.41
N ASP A 287 15.23 -20.42 -6.50
CA ASP A 287 14.59 -20.01 -7.76
C ASP A 287 13.89 -18.64 -7.61
N PRO A 288 14.37 -17.60 -8.29
CA PRO A 288 13.71 -16.29 -8.34
C PRO A 288 12.26 -16.33 -8.89
N ALA A 289 11.88 -17.36 -9.66
CA ALA A 289 10.50 -17.52 -10.12
C ALA A 289 9.57 -17.91 -8.96
N VAL A 290 10.04 -18.77 -8.05
CA VAL A 290 9.30 -19.14 -6.83
C VAL A 290 9.18 -17.93 -5.90
N LEU A 291 10.23 -17.11 -5.76
CA LEU A 291 10.13 -15.87 -4.99
C LEU A 291 9.06 -14.94 -5.57
N ARG A 292 9.03 -14.73 -6.88
CA ARG A 292 7.97 -13.93 -7.53
C ARG A 292 6.59 -14.51 -7.29
N ALA A 293 6.42 -15.82 -7.42
CA ALA A 293 5.16 -16.49 -7.15
C ALA A 293 4.73 -16.34 -5.68
N SER A 294 5.68 -16.40 -4.74
CA SER A 294 5.42 -16.20 -3.31
C SER A 294 4.94 -14.77 -3.01
N ILE A 295 5.50 -13.77 -3.68
CA ILE A 295 5.06 -12.38 -3.58
C ILE A 295 3.62 -12.24 -4.09
N GLU A 296 3.30 -12.75 -5.28
CA GLU A 296 1.94 -12.71 -5.84
C GLU A 296 0.94 -13.46 -4.95
N GLU A 297 1.32 -14.62 -4.44
CA GLU A 297 0.47 -15.39 -3.55
C GLU A 297 0.23 -14.68 -2.21
N SER A 298 1.22 -13.99 -1.65
CA SER A 298 1.04 -13.20 -0.43
C SER A 298 0.06 -12.05 -0.63
N LEU A 299 0.12 -11.37 -1.80
CA LEU A 299 -0.79 -10.32 -2.22
C LEU A 299 -2.23 -10.82 -2.41
N ARG A 300 -2.40 -12.06 -2.90
CA ARG A 300 -3.69 -12.72 -2.97
C ARG A 300 -4.17 -13.10 -1.57
N TRP A 301 -3.34 -13.85 -0.85
CA TRP A 301 -3.71 -14.54 0.40
C TRP A 301 -4.00 -13.55 1.53
N THR A 302 -3.15 -12.52 1.69
CA THR A 302 -3.31 -11.50 2.73
C THR A 302 -2.87 -10.13 2.18
N PRO A 303 -3.73 -9.46 1.39
CA PRO A 303 -3.42 -8.12 0.91
C PRO A 303 -3.36 -7.13 2.08
N THR A 304 -2.41 -6.20 2.03
CA THR A 304 -2.30 -5.13 3.00
C THR A 304 -3.58 -4.29 3.07
N ASP A 305 -4.19 -3.99 1.93
CA ASP A 305 -5.45 -3.25 1.85
C ASP A 305 -6.60 -4.21 1.49
N PRO A 306 -7.25 -4.82 2.49
CA PRO A 306 -8.29 -5.83 2.24
C PRO A 306 -9.64 -5.24 1.87
N VAL A 307 -9.84 -3.93 1.98
CA VAL A 307 -11.11 -3.24 1.71
C VAL A 307 -10.87 -1.91 1.04
N PHE A 308 -11.62 -1.63 -0.02
CA PHE A 308 -11.70 -0.30 -0.63
C PHE A 308 -13.16 0.12 -0.82
N ALA A 309 -13.44 1.41 -0.64
CA ALA A 309 -14.78 1.93 -0.83
C ALA A 309 -14.95 2.60 -2.20
N ARG A 310 -16.21 2.62 -2.66
CA ARG A 310 -16.71 3.35 -3.83
C ARG A 310 -18.05 3.99 -3.48
N PHE A 311 -18.49 4.94 -4.32
CA PHE A 311 -19.77 5.62 -4.15
C PHE A 311 -20.68 5.31 -5.33
N ALA A 312 -21.93 4.90 -5.05
CA ALA A 312 -22.94 4.76 -6.09
C ALA A 312 -23.32 6.14 -6.63
N THR A 313 -23.06 6.39 -7.91
CA THR A 313 -23.40 7.67 -8.59
C THR A 313 -24.86 7.78 -8.97
N ARG A 314 -25.57 6.65 -8.95
CA ARG A 314 -26.99 6.50 -9.34
C ARG A 314 -27.61 5.34 -8.58
N ASP A 315 -28.94 5.30 -8.57
CA ASP A 315 -29.65 4.12 -8.10
C ASP A 315 -29.25 2.90 -8.93
N THR A 316 -28.92 1.82 -8.27
CA THR A 316 -28.47 0.56 -8.90
C THR A 316 -28.89 -0.64 -8.07
N THR A 317 -28.64 -1.84 -8.56
CA THR A 317 -28.88 -3.09 -7.84
C THR A 317 -27.54 -3.84 -7.69
N LEU A 318 -27.24 -4.33 -6.49
CA LEU A 318 -26.02 -5.07 -6.19
C LEU A 318 -26.34 -6.28 -5.31
N GLY A 319 -26.07 -7.49 -5.80
CA GLY A 319 -26.33 -8.72 -5.05
C GLY A 319 -27.79 -8.92 -4.61
N GLY A 320 -28.75 -8.36 -5.37
CA GLY A 320 -30.18 -8.42 -5.04
C GLY A 320 -30.68 -7.30 -4.13
N PHE A 321 -29.82 -6.37 -3.71
CA PHE A 321 -30.21 -5.19 -2.92
C PHE A 321 -30.33 -3.96 -3.82
N ASP A 322 -31.34 -3.13 -3.56
CA ASP A 322 -31.43 -1.79 -4.13
C ASP A 322 -30.41 -0.88 -3.43
N VAL A 323 -29.52 -0.30 -4.20
CA VAL A 323 -28.43 0.58 -3.74
C VAL A 323 -28.71 1.98 -4.23
N PRO A 324 -29.22 2.88 -3.37
CA PRO A 324 -29.51 4.26 -3.74
C PRO A 324 -28.25 5.03 -4.15
N ALA A 325 -28.41 6.04 -5.00
CA ALA A 325 -27.37 7.00 -5.29
C ALA A 325 -26.77 7.61 -4.01
N GLY A 326 -25.47 7.81 -3.97
CA GLY A 326 -24.75 8.30 -2.79
C GLY A 326 -24.42 7.24 -1.74
N SER A 327 -24.87 5.98 -1.91
CA SER A 327 -24.47 4.87 -1.03
C SER A 327 -22.96 4.59 -1.11
N VAL A 328 -22.40 4.13 0.00
CA VAL A 328 -21.00 3.65 0.08
C VAL A 328 -20.97 2.15 -0.14
N VAL A 329 -20.13 1.69 -1.07
CA VAL A 329 -19.94 0.27 -1.38
C VAL A 329 -18.51 -0.14 -1.01
N HIS A 330 -18.39 -1.02 -0.01
CA HIS A 330 -17.11 -1.56 0.45
C HIS A 330 -16.76 -2.83 -0.32
N ALA A 331 -15.83 -2.78 -1.25
CA ALA A 331 -15.31 -3.94 -1.95
C ALA A 331 -14.25 -4.64 -1.06
N CYS A 332 -14.59 -5.80 -0.50
CA CYS A 332 -13.74 -6.55 0.42
C CYS A 332 -12.76 -7.44 -0.36
N PHE A 333 -11.66 -6.87 -0.84
CA PHE A 333 -10.64 -7.57 -1.65
C PHE A 333 -10.03 -8.76 -0.92
N GLY A 334 -9.84 -8.66 0.42
CA GLY A 334 -9.36 -9.76 1.22
C GLY A 334 -10.29 -10.98 1.16
N ALA A 335 -11.61 -10.74 1.22
CA ALA A 335 -12.60 -11.80 1.07
C ALA A 335 -12.64 -12.33 -0.37
N ALA A 336 -12.68 -11.45 -1.35
CA ALA A 336 -12.71 -11.78 -2.77
C ALA A 336 -11.50 -12.62 -3.21
N ASN A 337 -10.31 -12.30 -2.71
CA ASN A 337 -9.08 -13.04 -3.00
C ASN A 337 -9.02 -14.43 -2.35
N ARG A 338 -9.93 -14.73 -1.43
CA ARG A 338 -10.13 -16.06 -0.84
C ARG A 338 -11.49 -16.67 -1.18
N ASP A 339 -12.06 -16.29 -2.31
CA ASP A 339 -13.32 -16.85 -2.79
C ASP A 339 -13.11 -18.29 -3.34
N PRO A 340 -13.75 -19.32 -2.74
CA PRO A 340 -13.61 -20.71 -3.18
C PRO A 340 -14.21 -20.98 -4.56
N SER A 341 -15.07 -20.09 -5.07
CA SER A 341 -15.56 -20.18 -6.47
C SER A 341 -14.46 -19.91 -7.50
N ARG A 342 -13.34 -19.28 -7.07
CA ARG A 342 -12.24 -18.89 -7.93
C ARG A 342 -10.94 -19.64 -7.64
N TRP A 343 -10.63 -19.91 -6.36
CA TRP A 343 -9.39 -20.59 -5.97
C TRP A 343 -9.68 -21.89 -5.22
N ASP A 344 -8.99 -22.95 -5.59
CA ASP A 344 -8.93 -24.17 -4.80
C ASP A 344 -8.14 -23.90 -3.51
N ARG A 345 -8.59 -24.43 -2.35
CA ARG A 345 -7.97 -24.22 -1.03
C ARG A 345 -7.56 -22.76 -0.79
N PRO A 346 -8.52 -21.79 -0.87
CA PRO A 346 -8.21 -20.36 -0.94
C PRO A 346 -7.50 -19.80 0.30
N ASP A 347 -7.58 -20.50 1.44
CA ASP A 347 -7.01 -20.09 2.72
C ASP A 347 -5.55 -20.55 2.90
N GLU A 348 -5.06 -21.44 2.04
CA GLU A 348 -3.68 -21.90 2.08
C GLU A 348 -2.76 -20.94 1.32
N PHE A 349 -1.58 -20.67 1.90
CA PHE A 349 -0.50 -20.00 1.19
C PHE A 349 0.22 -21.02 0.30
N ASP A 350 0.02 -20.95 -0.99
CA ASP A 350 0.56 -21.88 -1.97
C ASP A 350 1.11 -21.18 -3.22
N PRO A 351 2.40 -20.79 -3.22
CA PRO A 351 3.08 -20.22 -4.39
C PRO A 351 3.07 -21.11 -5.65
N GLY A 352 2.76 -22.39 -5.51
CA GLY A 352 2.62 -23.32 -6.65
C GLY A 352 1.32 -23.22 -7.41
N ARG A 353 0.38 -22.36 -6.99
CA ARG A 353 -0.90 -22.15 -7.69
C ARG A 353 -0.70 -21.68 -9.13
N PRO A 354 -1.60 -22.07 -10.06
CA PRO A 354 -1.70 -21.38 -11.34
C PRO A 354 -1.93 -19.88 -11.14
N LEU A 355 -1.15 -19.06 -11.84
CA LEU A 355 -1.27 -17.61 -11.74
C LEU A 355 -2.66 -17.16 -12.23
N GLN A 356 -3.38 -16.48 -11.38
CA GLN A 356 -4.68 -15.88 -11.67
C GLN A 356 -4.71 -14.43 -11.17
N ALA A 357 -5.49 -13.57 -11.85
CA ALA A 357 -5.67 -12.20 -11.40
C ALA A 357 -6.37 -12.16 -10.04
N HIS A 358 -5.75 -11.46 -9.09
CA HIS A 358 -6.28 -11.16 -7.76
C HIS A 358 -6.49 -9.66 -7.58
N LEU A 359 -7.24 -9.26 -6.57
CA LEU A 359 -7.54 -7.86 -6.25
C LEU A 359 -6.59 -7.23 -5.22
N GLY A 360 -5.42 -7.81 -4.96
CA GLY A 360 -4.42 -7.25 -4.04
C GLY A 360 -3.86 -5.90 -4.49
N PHE A 361 -3.95 -5.59 -5.78
CA PHE A 361 -3.64 -4.28 -6.35
C PHE A 361 -4.90 -3.54 -6.85
N GLY A 362 -6.07 -3.94 -6.38
CA GLY A 362 -7.34 -3.43 -6.90
C GLY A 362 -7.64 -3.90 -8.32
N GLY A 363 -8.46 -3.13 -9.04
CA GLY A 363 -8.88 -3.43 -10.40
C GLY A 363 -9.43 -2.21 -11.13
N GLY A 364 -9.75 -2.38 -12.42
CA GLY A 364 -10.36 -1.33 -13.23
C GLY A 364 -9.46 -0.10 -13.43
N PRO A 365 -10.07 1.09 -13.62
CA PRO A 365 -9.31 2.33 -13.88
C PRO A 365 -8.31 2.69 -12.78
N HIS A 366 -8.62 2.36 -11.53
CA HIS A 366 -7.82 2.64 -10.34
C HIS A 366 -6.89 1.50 -9.92
N ILE A 367 -6.59 0.54 -10.80
CA ILE A 367 -5.58 -0.47 -10.52
C ILE A 367 -4.28 0.22 -10.05
N CYS A 368 -3.62 -0.34 -9.04
CA CYS A 368 -2.46 0.27 -8.39
C CYS A 368 -1.42 0.77 -9.41
N LEU A 369 -1.11 2.06 -9.35
CA LEU A 369 -0.11 2.69 -10.22
C LEU A 369 1.29 2.12 -9.92
N GLY A 370 1.61 1.96 -8.62
CA GLY A 370 2.92 1.53 -8.13
C GLY A 370 3.17 0.03 -8.17
N MET A 371 2.26 -0.80 -8.68
CA MET A 371 2.34 -2.27 -8.56
C MET A 371 3.64 -2.88 -9.09
N HIS A 372 4.26 -2.29 -10.10
CA HIS A 372 5.52 -2.80 -10.65
C HIS A 372 6.73 -2.39 -9.82
N VAL A 373 6.69 -1.20 -9.20
CA VAL A 373 7.71 -0.73 -8.26
C VAL A 373 7.63 -1.55 -6.97
N ALA A 374 6.44 -1.74 -6.40
CA ALA A 374 6.23 -2.55 -5.20
C ALA A 374 6.74 -3.99 -5.39
N ARG A 375 6.45 -4.62 -6.54
CA ARG A 375 7.01 -5.95 -6.87
C ARG A 375 8.53 -5.94 -6.96
N ALA A 376 9.11 -4.90 -7.56
CA ALA A 376 10.54 -4.75 -7.67
C ALA A 376 11.21 -4.56 -6.30
N GLU A 377 10.62 -3.72 -5.43
CA GLU A 377 11.08 -3.55 -4.05
C GLU A 377 11.06 -4.87 -3.27
N MET A 378 9.91 -5.54 -3.22
CA MET A 378 9.77 -6.81 -2.52
C MET A 378 10.73 -7.88 -3.05
N GLN A 379 10.85 -8.01 -4.39
CA GLN A 379 11.74 -9.00 -5.00
C GLN A 379 13.20 -8.70 -4.70
N THR A 380 13.66 -7.46 -4.86
CA THR A 380 15.05 -7.06 -4.60
C THR A 380 15.38 -7.24 -3.11
N ALA A 381 14.53 -6.74 -2.23
CA ALA A 381 14.74 -6.80 -0.79
C ALA A 381 14.78 -8.23 -0.26
N ILE A 382 13.78 -9.05 -0.58
CA ILE A 382 13.71 -10.43 -0.09
C ILE A 382 14.84 -11.29 -0.70
N SER A 383 15.15 -11.11 -1.99
CA SER A 383 16.28 -11.82 -2.63
C SER A 383 17.61 -11.50 -1.95
N ALA A 384 17.86 -10.24 -1.59
CA ALA A 384 19.06 -9.83 -0.88
C ALA A 384 19.14 -10.46 0.52
N LEU A 385 18.04 -10.48 1.28
CA LEU A 385 17.98 -11.15 2.57
C LEU A 385 18.30 -12.64 2.46
N LEU A 386 17.64 -13.35 1.53
CA LEU A 386 17.83 -14.79 1.34
C LEU A 386 19.26 -15.14 0.89
N THR A 387 19.93 -14.22 0.18
CA THR A 387 21.30 -14.40 -0.28
C THR A 387 22.33 -14.12 0.82
N ARG A 388 22.11 -13.03 1.59
CA ARG A 388 23.10 -12.53 2.55
C ARG A 388 22.99 -13.16 3.93
N LEU A 389 21.78 -13.58 4.35
CA LEU A 389 21.57 -14.11 5.69
C LEU A 389 21.48 -15.65 5.66
N PRO A 390 22.57 -16.35 6.03
CA PRO A 390 22.56 -17.81 6.08
C PRO A 390 21.63 -18.31 7.17
N ASN A 391 20.94 -19.44 6.93
CA ASN A 391 20.04 -20.07 7.89
C ASN A 391 18.94 -19.15 8.45
N LEU A 392 18.49 -18.18 7.64
CA LEU A 392 17.40 -17.25 8.01
C LEU A 392 16.15 -18.04 8.41
N ARG A 393 15.65 -17.79 9.63
CA ARG A 393 14.45 -18.43 10.17
C ARG A 393 13.79 -17.53 11.21
N MET A 394 12.51 -17.82 11.52
CA MET A 394 11.84 -17.18 12.65
C MET A 394 12.67 -17.34 13.93
N ASP A 395 12.72 -16.30 14.77
CA ASP A 395 13.29 -16.37 16.10
C ASP A 395 12.37 -17.20 17.01
N PRO A 396 12.82 -18.41 17.48
CA PRO A 396 11.98 -19.28 18.30
C PRO A 396 11.71 -18.73 19.70
N ASP A 397 12.49 -17.75 20.14
CA ASP A 397 12.37 -17.14 21.48
C ASP A 397 11.50 -15.87 21.45
N ALA A 398 11.08 -15.41 20.26
CA ALA A 398 10.26 -14.22 20.10
C ALA A 398 8.76 -14.55 20.01
N GLU A 399 7.93 -13.54 20.24
CA GLU A 399 6.48 -13.64 20.00
C GLU A 399 6.21 -13.91 18.52
N THR A 400 5.30 -14.84 18.25
CA THR A 400 4.89 -15.16 16.86
C THR A 400 4.29 -13.93 16.20
N PRO A 401 4.71 -13.57 14.99
CA PRO A 401 4.16 -12.44 14.24
C PRO A 401 2.64 -12.55 14.08
N ARG A 402 1.94 -11.43 14.32
CA ARG A 402 0.49 -11.32 14.11
C ARG A 402 0.22 -10.22 13.09
N THR A 403 -0.57 -10.53 12.08
CA THR A 403 -1.05 -9.52 11.12
C THR A 403 -2.29 -8.83 11.69
N ILE A 404 -2.19 -7.55 11.96
CA ILE A 404 -3.23 -6.72 12.58
C ILE A 404 -3.72 -5.62 11.64
N GLY A 405 -4.80 -4.97 12.02
CA GLY A 405 -5.45 -3.89 11.25
C GLY A 405 -6.70 -4.37 10.52
N MET A 406 -7.66 -3.46 10.32
CA MET A 406 -8.90 -3.74 9.58
C MET A 406 -8.82 -3.29 8.13
N TYR A 407 -8.49 -2.03 7.89
CA TYR A 407 -8.48 -1.41 6.55
C TYR A 407 -7.10 -1.38 5.90
N GLU A 408 -6.07 -1.41 6.71
CA GLU A 408 -4.67 -1.53 6.29
C GLU A 408 -3.98 -2.50 7.24
N ARG A 409 -3.50 -3.63 6.74
CA ARG A 409 -2.99 -4.74 7.54
C ARG A 409 -1.48 -4.89 7.42
N GLY A 410 -0.84 -5.27 8.54
CA GLY A 410 0.59 -5.56 8.55
C GLY A 410 0.99 -6.41 9.76
N PRO A 411 2.15 -7.09 9.72
CA PRO A 411 2.65 -7.83 10.87
C PRO A 411 3.13 -6.88 11.96
N THR A 412 2.92 -7.25 13.22
CA THR A 412 3.40 -6.49 14.38
C THR A 412 4.93 -6.47 14.47
N SER A 413 5.55 -7.54 14.05
CA SER A 413 7.00 -7.77 14.01
C SER A 413 7.31 -8.90 13.03
N VAL A 414 8.56 -9.04 12.60
CA VAL A 414 9.07 -10.21 11.87
C VAL A 414 10.43 -10.56 12.47
N PRO A 415 10.44 -11.10 13.71
CA PRO A 415 11.68 -11.42 14.41
C PRO A 415 12.35 -12.63 13.78
N VAL A 416 13.63 -12.50 13.46
CA VAL A 416 14.42 -13.55 12.81
C VAL A 416 15.76 -13.74 13.50
N VAL A 417 16.30 -14.96 13.33
CA VAL A 417 17.68 -15.30 13.62
C VAL A 417 18.34 -15.91 12.38
N PHE A 418 19.64 -15.71 12.26
CA PHE A 418 20.44 -16.14 11.13
C PHE A 418 21.91 -16.34 11.54
N GLY A 419 22.72 -17.02 10.72
CA GLY A 419 24.12 -17.35 11.01
C GLY A 419 24.36 -18.81 11.32
#